data_307842003262d637da7f4cd728d44168
#
_entry.id   307842003262d637da7f4cd728d44168
#
_cell.length_a   1.000
_cell.length_b   1.000
_cell.length_c   1.000
_cell.angle_alpha   90.00
_cell.angle_beta   90.00
_cell.angle_gamma   90.00
#
_symmetry.space_group_name_H-M   'P 1'
#
loop_
_entity.id
_entity.type
_entity.pdbx_description
1 polymer ?
#
loop_
_entity_poly.entity_id
_entity_poly.type
_entity_poly.pdbx_seq_one_letter_code
_entity_poly.pdbx_strand_id
1 'polypeptide(L)'
;RVLFRSMGATHAPVRLARQLRDMGCKACFAVRPAEPVEPIFDILDEFDMVLIMTVEPGFGGQKFLDNQMAKVRRLRDEITRRGLSTHIQVDGGVSPKTAHIVAEAGADVLVAGSAVYGAESPAQAIDQIRDKAAAAYRD
;
A
#
# COMPACT_ATOMS: atom_id res chain seq x y z
N ARG A 1 -15.02 6.93 2.83
CA ARG A 1 -14.13 7.36 1.73
C ARG A 1 -12.69 7.30 2.20
N VAL A 2 -11.81 6.91 1.32
CA VAL A 2 -10.36 6.87 1.53
C VAL A 2 -9.73 7.90 0.60
N LEU A 3 -8.88 8.77 1.13
CA LEU A 3 -8.19 9.80 0.36
C LEU A 3 -6.68 9.69 0.55
N PHE A 4 -5.96 9.64 -0.57
CA PHE A 4 -4.51 9.52 -0.64
C PHE A 4 -3.85 10.86 -0.97
N ARG A 5 -2.68 11.11 -0.33
CA ARG A 5 -1.79 12.21 -0.68
C ARG A 5 -0.34 11.75 -0.67
N SER A 6 0.44 12.18 -1.65
CA SER A 6 1.88 11.94 -1.70
C SER A 6 2.67 12.99 -0.93
N MET A 7 3.91 12.67 -0.56
CA MET A 7 4.81 13.58 0.17
C MET A 7 4.97 14.93 -0.52
N GLY A 8 5.10 14.96 -1.83
CA GLY A 8 5.24 16.20 -2.59
C GLY A 8 3.96 17.02 -2.76
N ALA A 9 2.81 16.53 -2.32
CA ALA A 9 1.52 17.18 -2.54
C ALA A 9 1.04 18.05 -1.36
N THR A 10 1.74 18.04 -0.23
CA THR A 10 1.38 18.86 0.93
C THR A 10 2.59 19.14 1.80
N HIS A 11 2.66 20.36 2.34
CA HIS A 11 3.65 20.77 3.36
C HIS A 11 3.16 20.55 4.79
N ALA A 12 1.89 20.13 4.98
CA ALA A 12 1.28 19.94 6.29
C ALA A 12 0.45 18.63 6.32
N PRO A 13 1.10 17.44 6.22
CA PRO A 13 0.40 16.17 6.11
C PRO A 13 -0.46 15.84 7.34
N VAL A 14 -0.01 16.16 8.53
CA VAL A 14 -0.75 15.92 9.77
C VAL A 14 -2.04 16.76 9.82
N ARG A 15 -1.94 18.05 9.49
CA ARG A 15 -3.11 18.93 9.43
C ARG A 15 -4.15 18.43 8.44
N LEU A 16 -3.69 18.01 7.26
CA LEU A 16 -4.57 17.48 6.23
C LEU A 16 -5.22 16.17 6.66
N ALA A 17 -4.46 15.25 7.28
CA ALA A 17 -4.98 13.99 7.78
C ALA A 17 -6.11 14.22 8.81
N ARG A 18 -5.92 15.14 9.74
CA ARG A 18 -6.92 15.51 10.75
C ARG A 18 -8.17 16.11 10.11
N GLN A 19 -8.01 17.02 9.14
CA GLN A 19 -9.14 17.59 8.39
C GLN A 19 -9.96 16.48 7.66
N LEU A 20 -9.29 15.53 7.03
CA LEU A 20 -9.95 14.41 6.36
C LEU A 20 -10.73 13.53 7.33
N ARG A 21 -10.16 13.23 8.50
CA ARG A 21 -10.84 12.47 9.55
C ARG A 21 -12.06 13.21 10.10
N ASP A 22 -11.97 14.53 10.31
CA ASP A 22 -13.09 15.38 10.75
C ASP A 22 -14.24 15.36 9.74
N MET A 23 -13.93 15.15 8.45
CA MET A 23 -14.91 14.99 7.37
C MET A 23 -15.46 13.56 7.25
N GLY A 24 -15.08 12.64 8.15
CA GLY A 24 -15.49 11.24 8.11
C GLY A 24 -14.75 10.39 7.07
N CYS A 25 -13.60 10.86 6.58
CA CYS A 25 -12.76 10.12 5.62
C CYS A 25 -11.60 9.42 6.33
N LYS A 26 -11.14 8.31 5.72
CA LYS A 26 -9.85 7.70 6.09
C LYS A 26 -8.72 8.51 5.46
N ALA A 27 -7.71 8.83 6.27
CA ALA A 27 -6.53 9.56 5.82
C ALA A 27 -5.43 8.58 5.41
N CYS A 28 -4.96 8.67 4.17
CA CYS A 28 -3.96 7.78 3.62
C CYS A 28 -2.82 8.57 3.01
N PHE A 29 -1.61 8.03 3.16
CA PHE A 29 -0.37 8.61 2.67
C PHE A 29 0.21 7.73 1.56
N ALA A 30 0.65 8.33 0.44
CA ALA A 30 1.22 7.60 -0.69
C ALA A 30 2.71 7.89 -0.82
N VAL A 31 3.49 6.83 -1.03
CA VAL A 31 4.95 6.86 -1.19
C VAL A 31 5.31 6.30 -2.56
N ARG A 32 5.95 7.11 -3.39
CA ARG A 32 6.43 6.73 -4.72
C ARG A 32 7.70 5.88 -4.63
N PRO A 33 8.10 5.17 -5.70
CA PRO A 33 9.28 4.32 -5.67
C PRO A 33 10.56 5.02 -5.21
N ALA A 34 10.81 6.25 -5.67
CA ALA A 34 12.01 7.01 -5.30
C ALA A 34 11.92 7.70 -3.92
N GLU A 35 10.75 7.72 -3.30
CA GLU A 35 10.54 8.37 -1.99
C GLU A 35 10.83 7.38 -0.85
N PRO A 36 11.56 7.79 0.21
CA PRO A 36 11.73 6.98 1.41
C PRO A 36 10.46 6.97 2.26
N VAL A 37 10.26 5.93 3.05
CA VAL A 37 9.12 5.82 3.97
C VAL A 37 9.45 6.32 5.38
N GLU A 38 10.70 6.33 5.75
CA GLU A 38 11.16 6.71 7.09
C GLU A 38 10.70 8.10 7.55
N PRO A 39 10.61 9.12 6.70
CA PRO A 39 10.13 10.45 7.12
C PRO A 39 8.72 10.48 7.71
N ILE A 40 7.88 9.48 7.44
CA ILE A 40 6.52 9.43 7.99
C ILE A 40 6.42 8.59 9.27
N PHE A 41 7.50 7.95 9.72
CA PHE A 41 7.46 7.05 10.88
C PHE A 41 6.96 7.74 12.15
N ASP A 42 7.42 8.95 12.41
CA ASP A 42 7.02 9.70 13.61
C ASP A 42 5.54 10.15 13.60
N ILE A 43 4.92 10.14 12.44
CA ILE A 43 3.52 10.59 12.25
C ILE A 43 2.59 9.48 11.77
N LEU A 44 3.01 8.21 11.84
CA LEU A 44 2.22 7.06 11.37
C LEU A 44 0.85 6.95 12.03
N ASP A 45 0.73 7.31 13.30
CA ASP A 45 -0.51 7.31 14.07
C ASP A 45 -1.56 8.31 13.55
N GLU A 46 -1.15 9.26 12.73
CA GLU A 46 -2.06 10.21 12.06
C GLU A 46 -2.74 9.63 10.82
N PHE A 47 -2.29 8.47 10.33
CA PHE A 47 -2.77 7.87 9.08
C PHE A 47 -3.45 6.51 9.33
N ASP A 48 -4.53 6.28 8.61
CA ASP A 48 -5.25 5.00 8.62
C ASP A 48 -4.57 3.97 7.70
N MET A 49 -3.86 4.44 6.66
CA MET A 49 -3.21 3.58 5.70
C MET A 49 -2.03 4.30 5.01
N VAL A 50 -1.01 3.55 4.66
CA VAL A 50 0.11 3.99 3.82
C VAL A 50 0.11 3.17 2.54
N LEU A 51 0.12 3.85 1.39
CA LEU A 51 0.25 3.22 0.08
C LEU A 51 1.72 3.26 -0.35
N ILE A 52 2.27 2.09 -0.63
CA ILE A 52 3.58 1.94 -1.28
C ILE A 52 3.36 1.63 -2.76
N MET A 53 3.83 2.53 -3.62
CA MET A 53 3.80 2.32 -5.07
C MET A 53 4.90 1.35 -5.50
N THR A 54 4.51 0.34 -6.25
CA THR A 54 5.41 -0.70 -6.79
C THR A 54 5.58 -0.62 -8.30
N VAL A 55 5.16 0.49 -8.87
CA VAL A 55 5.45 0.97 -10.24
C VAL A 55 5.58 2.49 -10.19
N GLU A 56 6.19 3.09 -11.22
CA GLU A 56 6.17 4.55 -11.35
C GLU A 56 4.76 5.03 -11.71
N PRO A 57 4.18 5.97 -10.97
CA PRO A 57 2.84 6.47 -11.26
C PRO A 57 2.78 7.20 -12.61
N GLY A 58 1.66 7.04 -13.32
CA GLY A 58 1.40 7.73 -14.59
C GLY A 58 1.66 6.92 -15.85
N PHE A 59 2.17 5.70 -15.74
CA PHE A 59 2.44 4.81 -16.88
C PHE A 59 1.75 3.47 -16.71
N GLY A 60 1.10 2.97 -17.75
CA GLY A 60 0.55 1.61 -17.77
C GLY A 60 1.59 0.57 -18.17
N GLY A 61 1.28 -0.71 -17.94
CA GLY A 61 2.06 -1.85 -18.43
C GLY A 61 3.44 -2.05 -17.80
N GLN A 62 3.70 -1.44 -16.65
CA GLN A 62 4.96 -1.56 -15.96
C GLN A 62 5.09 -2.86 -15.18
N LYS A 63 6.33 -3.35 -15.06
CA LYS A 63 6.64 -4.50 -14.22
C LYS A 63 6.64 -4.10 -12.74
N PHE A 64 6.20 -5.04 -11.90
CA PHE A 64 6.28 -4.95 -10.46
C PHE A 64 7.73 -4.68 -9.99
N LEU A 65 7.89 -3.68 -9.15
CA LEU A 65 9.18 -3.31 -8.55
C LEU A 65 9.34 -4.06 -7.22
N ASP A 66 9.93 -5.23 -7.27
CA ASP A 66 10.15 -6.08 -6.07
C ASP A 66 11.12 -5.45 -5.06
N ASN A 67 12.01 -4.55 -5.50
CA ASN A 67 12.89 -3.80 -4.61
C ASN A 67 12.14 -2.88 -3.62
N GLN A 68 10.87 -2.59 -3.87
CA GLN A 68 10.03 -1.83 -2.94
C GLN A 68 9.57 -2.67 -1.73
N MET A 69 9.74 -3.98 -1.77
CA MET A 69 9.36 -4.86 -0.67
C MET A 69 10.20 -4.62 0.59
N ALA A 70 11.45 -4.21 0.45
CA ALA A 70 12.27 -3.79 1.59
C ALA A 70 11.65 -2.58 2.34
N LYS A 71 11.06 -1.66 1.59
CA LYS A 71 10.31 -0.51 2.15
C LYS A 71 9.05 -0.97 2.89
N VAL A 72 8.30 -1.90 2.30
CA VAL A 72 7.10 -2.48 2.94
C VAL A 72 7.47 -3.17 4.25
N ARG A 73 8.55 -3.96 4.28
CA ARG A 73 9.02 -4.65 5.50
C ARG A 73 9.37 -3.66 6.61
N ARG A 74 10.16 -2.63 6.30
CA ARG A 74 10.52 -1.59 7.29
C ARG A 74 9.29 -0.88 7.85
N LEU A 75 8.32 -0.58 6.99
CA LEU A 75 7.08 0.05 7.42
C LEU A 75 6.25 -0.89 8.31
N ARG A 76 6.13 -2.16 7.95
CA ARG A 76 5.41 -3.16 8.77
C ARG A 76 6.08 -3.35 10.12
N ASP A 77 7.40 -3.45 10.15
CA ASP A 77 8.15 -3.57 11.40
C ASP A 77 7.90 -2.39 12.34
N GLU A 78 7.87 -1.17 11.81
CA GLU A 78 7.60 0.04 12.59
C GLU A 78 6.16 0.08 13.12
N ILE A 79 5.17 -0.26 12.29
CA ILE A 79 3.76 -0.34 12.68
C ILE A 79 3.58 -1.37 13.80
N THR A 80 4.18 -2.54 13.66
CA THR A 80 4.11 -3.62 14.65
C THR A 80 4.81 -3.22 15.95
N ARG A 81 6.01 -2.66 15.87
CA ARG A 81 6.78 -2.19 17.04
C ARG A 81 6.00 -1.17 17.87
N ARG A 82 5.26 -0.28 17.21
CA ARG A 82 4.46 0.77 17.87
C ARG A 82 3.06 0.31 18.24
N GLY A 83 2.64 -0.89 17.87
CA GLY A 83 1.29 -1.41 18.12
C GLY A 83 0.19 -0.63 17.40
N LEU A 84 0.49 -0.08 16.21
CA LEU A 84 -0.47 0.70 15.43
C LEU A 84 -1.37 -0.21 14.59
N SER A 85 -2.56 0.29 14.24
CA SER A 85 -3.52 -0.37 13.36
C SER A 85 -3.46 0.12 11.91
N THR A 86 -2.42 0.85 11.55
CA THR A 86 -2.23 1.41 10.20
C THR A 86 -2.08 0.29 9.17
N HIS A 87 -2.87 0.34 8.11
CA HIS A 87 -2.78 -0.60 6.99
C HIS A 87 -1.65 -0.23 6.03
N ILE A 88 -1.10 -1.23 5.35
CA ILE A 88 -0.16 -1.04 4.25
C ILE A 88 -0.81 -1.50 2.97
N GLN A 89 -1.02 -0.58 2.03
CA GLN A 89 -1.52 -0.87 0.71
C GLN A 89 -0.37 -0.88 -0.30
N VAL A 90 -0.41 -1.83 -1.23
CA VAL A 90 0.51 -1.88 -2.38
C VAL A 90 -0.30 -1.75 -3.67
N ASP A 91 0.16 -0.86 -4.55
CA ASP A 91 -0.42 -0.64 -5.87
C ASP A 91 0.67 -0.61 -6.95
N GLY A 92 0.53 -1.49 -7.91
CA GLY A 92 1.41 -1.60 -9.07
C GLY A 92 1.92 -3.02 -9.32
N GLY A 93 1.46 -3.66 -10.40
CA GLY A 93 1.90 -4.99 -10.81
C GLY A 93 1.47 -6.14 -9.89
N VAL A 94 0.47 -5.91 -9.06
CA VAL A 94 -0.11 -6.97 -8.21
C VAL A 94 -0.89 -7.95 -9.08
N SER A 95 -0.57 -9.23 -8.93
CA SER A 95 -1.15 -10.34 -9.71
C SER A 95 -1.09 -11.63 -8.88
N PRO A 96 -1.68 -12.74 -9.35
CA PRO A 96 -1.50 -14.04 -8.71
C PRO A 96 -0.03 -14.48 -8.57
N LYS A 97 0.88 -13.92 -9.38
CA LYS A 97 2.32 -14.23 -9.32
C LYS A 97 3.05 -13.43 -8.24
N THR A 98 2.59 -12.23 -7.90
CA THR A 98 3.26 -11.31 -6.97
C THR A 98 2.56 -11.17 -5.62
N ALA A 99 1.32 -11.60 -5.50
CA ALA A 99 0.51 -11.43 -4.29
C ALA A 99 1.17 -11.99 -3.02
N HIS A 100 1.82 -13.16 -3.13
CA HIS A 100 2.52 -13.77 -2.00
C HIS A 100 3.73 -12.95 -1.54
N ILE A 101 4.48 -12.35 -2.49
CA ILE A 101 5.65 -11.51 -2.19
C ILE A 101 5.21 -10.26 -1.42
N VAL A 102 4.13 -9.64 -1.88
CA VAL A 102 3.57 -8.42 -1.29
C VAL A 102 3.07 -8.68 0.14
N ALA A 103 2.32 -9.76 0.35
CA ALA A 103 1.77 -10.12 1.64
C ALA A 103 2.85 -10.58 2.63
N GLU A 104 3.84 -11.36 2.17
CA GLU A 104 4.98 -11.77 2.98
C GLU A 104 5.80 -10.58 3.48
N ALA A 105 5.90 -9.52 2.68
CA ALA A 105 6.56 -8.28 3.09
C ALA A 105 5.78 -7.50 4.17
N GLY A 106 4.49 -7.79 4.36
CA GLY A 106 3.66 -7.20 5.41
C GLY A 106 2.52 -6.29 4.92
N ALA A 107 2.26 -6.24 3.62
CA ALA A 107 1.10 -5.51 3.11
C ALA A 107 -0.19 -6.32 3.34
N ASP A 108 -1.24 -5.63 3.76
CA ASP A 108 -2.56 -6.20 4.07
C ASP A 108 -3.68 -5.68 3.15
N VAL A 109 -3.37 -4.74 2.26
CA VAL A 109 -4.28 -4.25 1.23
C VAL A 109 -3.58 -4.29 -0.13
N LEU A 110 -4.14 -5.04 -1.07
CA LEU A 110 -3.57 -5.26 -2.40
C LEU A 110 -4.48 -4.66 -3.48
N VAL A 111 -3.94 -3.78 -4.32
CA VAL A 111 -4.65 -3.21 -5.47
C VAL A 111 -4.19 -3.92 -6.74
N ALA A 112 -5.12 -4.50 -7.47
CA ALA A 112 -4.86 -5.18 -8.73
C ALA A 112 -5.80 -4.63 -9.81
N GLY A 113 -5.24 -4.20 -10.92
CA GLY A 113 -5.98 -3.68 -12.07
C GLY A 113 -6.00 -4.68 -13.22
N SER A 114 -4.99 -4.62 -14.10
CA SER A 114 -4.94 -5.43 -15.32
C SER A 114 -4.96 -6.94 -15.06
N ALA A 115 -4.39 -7.40 -13.96
CA ALA A 115 -4.41 -8.81 -13.57
C ALA A 115 -5.82 -9.36 -13.29
N VAL A 116 -6.76 -8.47 -12.93
CA VAL A 116 -8.16 -8.81 -12.69
C VAL A 116 -8.98 -8.57 -13.94
N TYR A 117 -8.96 -7.34 -14.46
CA TYR A 117 -9.81 -6.95 -15.59
C TYR A 117 -9.37 -7.57 -16.94
N GLY A 118 -8.12 -7.97 -17.08
CA GLY A 118 -7.60 -8.67 -18.23
C GLY A 118 -7.67 -10.21 -18.15
N ALA A 119 -8.14 -10.75 -17.04
CA ALA A 119 -8.30 -12.20 -16.88
C ALA A 119 -9.57 -12.73 -17.56
N GLU A 120 -9.54 -13.99 -17.99
CA GLU A 120 -10.75 -14.66 -18.51
C GLU A 120 -11.87 -14.71 -17.46
N SER A 121 -11.51 -14.92 -16.20
CA SER A 121 -12.41 -14.85 -15.06
C SER A 121 -11.87 -13.88 -14.01
N PRO A 122 -12.37 -12.65 -13.97
CA PRO A 122 -12.00 -11.68 -12.94
C PRO A 122 -12.22 -12.18 -11.51
N ALA A 123 -13.33 -12.91 -11.28
CA ALA A 123 -13.63 -13.48 -9.97
C ALA A 123 -12.56 -14.49 -9.51
N GLN A 124 -12.15 -15.39 -10.40
CA GLN A 124 -11.07 -16.36 -10.10
C GLN A 124 -9.73 -15.65 -9.86
N ALA A 125 -9.42 -14.60 -10.61
CA ALA A 125 -8.20 -13.82 -10.42
C ALA A 125 -8.18 -13.15 -9.03
N ILE A 126 -9.29 -12.60 -8.59
CA ILE A 126 -9.44 -12.02 -7.25
C ILE A 126 -9.22 -13.09 -6.18
N ASP A 127 -9.87 -14.24 -6.31
CA ASP A 127 -9.75 -15.33 -5.35
C ASP A 127 -8.30 -15.84 -5.27
N GLN A 128 -7.63 -16.02 -6.40
CA GLN A 128 -6.24 -16.45 -6.46
C GLN A 128 -5.30 -15.44 -5.77
N ILE A 129 -5.49 -14.16 -6.02
CA ILE A 129 -4.71 -13.09 -5.37
C ILE A 129 -4.94 -13.13 -3.85
N ARG A 130 -6.20 -13.20 -3.43
CA ARG A 130 -6.58 -13.25 -2.01
C ARG A 130 -6.00 -14.46 -1.31
N ASP A 131 -6.17 -15.65 -1.87
CA ASP A 131 -5.73 -16.90 -1.27
C ASP A 131 -4.20 -16.95 -1.12
N LYS A 132 -3.47 -16.54 -2.16
CA LYS A 132 -2.01 -16.48 -2.12
C LYS A 132 -1.49 -15.45 -1.13
N ALA A 133 -2.13 -14.30 -1.06
CA ALA A 133 -1.79 -13.28 -0.08
C ALA A 133 -2.06 -13.76 1.35
N ALA A 134 -3.24 -14.31 1.61
CA ALA A 134 -3.61 -14.82 2.93
C ALA A 134 -2.67 -15.92 3.43
N ALA A 135 -2.25 -16.83 2.54
CA ALA A 135 -1.33 -17.91 2.89
C ALA A 135 0.10 -17.42 3.23
N ALA A 136 0.51 -16.28 2.70
CA ALA A 136 1.86 -15.73 2.85
C ALA A 136 1.94 -14.59 3.88
N TYR A 137 0.81 -14.01 4.27
CA TYR A 137 0.78 -12.85 5.15
C TYR A 137 1.42 -13.15 6.52
N ARG A 138 2.28 -12.25 6.95
CA ARG A 138 2.92 -12.27 8.27
C ARG A 138 2.71 -10.92 8.94
N ASP A 139 2.16 -10.98 10.13
CA ASP A 139 2.01 -9.83 11.01
C ASP A 139 3.37 -9.30 11.49
#